data_2a8b13da1de780501593bb632024f16b
#
_entry.id   2a8b13da1de780501593bb632024f16b
#
_cell.length_a   1.000
_cell.length_b   1.000
_cell.length_c   1.000
_cell.angle_alpha   90.00
_cell.angle_beta   90.00
_cell.angle_gamma   90.00
#
_symmetry.space_group_name_H-M   'P 1'
#
loop_
_entity.id
_entity.type
_entity.pdbx_description
1 polymer ?
#
loop_
_entity_poly.entity_id
_entity_poly.type
_entity_poly.pdbx_seq_one_letter_code
_entity_poly.pdbx_strand_id
1 'polypeptide(L)'
;MLCALLVLLIAGVSAFLRLSKAGLGCEPWPSCFGEALRALQRGAAVDDNAVQTVALARLAHRLLASTALVLALLLALGHCTAKPLHKGRAALALGLVATALFLAGLGLLTANSRLPAVALGNLLGGFAMLAVSWRLAAPERPGDAAPRAAALWALVACGLVVIQVALGGLVSASHASLSCADSLDCLRQAARQGWPWPTLNPWREPAYDVASALPINPAGALAQALHRVGAIVASLAVLVVAWLLHRQAERRAAATLVLLLSLQLAAG
;
A
#
# COMPACT_ATOMS: atom_id res chain seq x y z
N MET A 1 -15.88 2.13 -12.63
CA MET A 1 -15.17 3.37 -12.17
C MET A 1 -15.51 3.72 -10.71
N LEU A 2 -16.79 3.82 -10.30
CA LEU A 2 -17.15 4.20 -8.93
C LEU A 2 -16.48 3.33 -7.85
N CYS A 3 -16.46 2.00 -8.02
CA CYS A 3 -15.79 1.09 -7.07
C CYS A 3 -14.29 1.40 -6.93
N ALA A 4 -13.58 1.66 -8.04
CA ALA A 4 -12.16 2.01 -8.01
C ALA A 4 -11.91 3.35 -7.29
N LEU A 5 -12.79 4.35 -7.49
CA LEU A 5 -12.70 5.63 -6.77
C LEU A 5 -12.93 5.45 -5.27
N LEU A 6 -13.91 4.64 -4.87
CA LEU A 6 -14.15 4.34 -3.44
C LEU A 6 -12.96 3.62 -2.81
N VAL A 7 -12.37 2.64 -3.51
CA VAL A 7 -11.17 1.93 -3.01
C VAL A 7 -10.00 2.90 -2.85
N LEU A 8 -9.81 3.84 -3.79
CA LEU A 8 -8.78 4.87 -3.69
C LEU A 8 -9.01 5.80 -2.47
N LEU A 9 -10.25 6.22 -2.24
CA LEU A 9 -10.62 7.04 -1.06
C LEU A 9 -10.39 6.25 0.25
N ILE A 10 -10.77 4.96 0.28
CA ILE A 10 -10.52 4.08 1.43
C ILE A 10 -9.03 3.98 1.71
N ALA A 11 -8.19 3.81 0.66
CA ALA A 11 -6.74 3.76 0.81
C ALA A 11 -6.18 5.06 1.40
N GLY A 12 -6.66 6.23 0.95
CA GLY A 12 -6.30 7.54 1.49
C GLY A 12 -6.67 7.70 2.95
N VAL A 13 -7.92 7.37 3.32
CA VAL A 13 -8.38 7.42 4.73
C VAL A 13 -7.63 6.40 5.60
N SER A 14 -7.34 5.21 5.08
CA SER A 14 -6.52 4.20 5.79
C SER A 14 -5.10 4.70 6.04
N ALA A 15 -4.48 5.36 5.06
CA ALA A 15 -3.17 5.98 5.22
C ALA A 15 -3.21 7.07 6.30
N PHE A 16 -4.20 7.97 6.27
CA PHE A 16 -4.41 8.99 7.30
C PHE A 16 -4.57 8.36 8.69
N LEU A 17 -5.43 7.35 8.85
CA LEU A 17 -5.62 6.67 10.14
C LEU A 17 -4.33 6.02 10.66
N ARG A 18 -3.52 5.44 9.79
CA ARG A 18 -2.23 4.86 10.16
C ARG A 18 -1.25 5.95 10.62
N LEU A 19 -1.15 7.03 9.89
CA LEU A 19 -0.29 8.16 10.19
C LEU A 19 -0.73 8.89 11.47
N SER A 20 -2.04 9.04 11.70
CA SER A 20 -2.59 9.63 12.94
C SER A 20 -2.27 8.78 14.18
N LYS A 21 -2.29 7.44 14.06
CA LYS A 21 -1.85 6.56 15.16
C LYS A 21 -0.36 6.75 15.50
N ALA A 22 0.45 7.15 14.54
CA ALA A 22 1.85 7.47 14.74
C ALA A 22 2.10 8.93 15.21
N GLY A 23 1.03 9.72 15.37
CA GLY A 23 1.11 11.10 15.85
C GLY A 23 1.26 12.16 14.76
N LEU A 24 1.00 11.80 13.50
CA LEU A 24 0.82 12.79 12.45
C LEU A 24 -0.54 13.49 12.63
N GLY A 25 -0.56 14.78 12.59
CA GLY A 25 -1.77 15.58 12.79
C GLY A 25 -1.66 16.57 13.94
N CYS A 26 -0.48 16.66 14.56
CA CYS A 26 -0.15 17.69 15.54
C CYS A 26 0.82 18.72 14.95
N GLU A 27 0.81 19.93 15.45
CA GLU A 27 1.81 20.97 15.13
C GLU A 27 2.84 21.07 16.25
N PRO A 28 4.13 21.27 15.94
CA PRO A 28 4.78 21.36 14.62
C PRO A 28 5.15 19.98 14.06
N TRP A 29 4.69 19.68 12.87
CA TRP A 29 5.14 18.51 12.12
C TRP A 29 6.57 18.76 11.57
N PRO A 30 7.52 17.80 11.60
CA PRO A 30 7.44 16.39 12.03
C PRO A 30 7.83 16.14 13.50
N SER A 31 8.18 17.16 14.27
CA SER A 31 8.74 17.02 15.63
C SER A 31 7.74 16.45 16.65
N CYS A 32 6.45 16.61 16.39
CA CYS A 32 5.39 16.07 17.23
C CYS A 32 5.01 14.61 16.92
N PHE A 33 5.72 13.95 15.99
CA PHE A 33 5.42 12.58 15.59
C PHE A 33 5.42 11.61 16.79
N GLY A 34 4.28 10.96 17.02
CA GLY A 34 4.07 10.08 18.17
C GLY A 34 3.89 10.78 19.52
N GLU A 35 3.96 12.11 19.60
CA GLU A 35 3.85 12.86 20.87
C GLU A 35 2.46 12.72 21.49
N ALA A 36 1.40 12.84 20.71
CA ALA A 36 0.03 12.65 21.18
C ALA A 36 -0.20 11.25 21.78
N LEU A 37 0.36 10.21 21.16
CA LEU A 37 0.29 8.84 21.67
C LEU A 37 1.09 8.70 22.97
N ARG A 38 2.26 9.32 23.07
CA ARG A 38 3.06 9.32 24.30
C ARG A 38 2.44 10.17 25.41
N ALA A 39 1.79 11.26 25.06
CA ALA A 39 1.03 12.08 26.00
C ALA A 39 -0.11 11.28 26.63
N LEU A 40 -0.87 10.53 25.80
CA LEU A 40 -1.89 9.58 26.26
C LEU A 40 -1.31 8.50 27.18
N GLN A 41 -0.19 7.91 26.81
CA GLN A 41 0.48 6.89 27.62
C GLN A 41 0.98 7.43 28.96
N ARG A 42 1.27 8.72 29.05
CA ARG A 42 1.66 9.43 30.28
C ARG A 42 0.50 10.01 31.07
N GLY A 43 -0.76 9.76 30.63
CA GLY A 43 -1.95 10.27 31.28
C GLY A 43 -2.22 11.77 31.04
N ALA A 44 -1.58 12.39 30.05
CA ALA A 44 -1.86 13.77 29.69
C ALA A 44 -3.19 13.88 28.93
N ALA A 45 -3.88 15.01 29.10
CA ALA A 45 -5.09 15.31 28.34
C ALA A 45 -4.77 15.38 26.83
N VAL A 46 -5.59 14.70 26.03
CA VAL A 46 -5.46 14.74 24.56
C VAL A 46 -6.35 15.84 24.04
N ASP A 47 -5.91 16.52 22.99
CA ASP A 47 -6.74 17.49 22.28
C ASP A 47 -8.01 16.80 21.74
N ASP A 48 -9.18 17.20 22.24
CA ASP A 48 -10.48 16.65 21.87
C ASP A 48 -10.72 16.74 20.36
N ASN A 49 -10.21 17.76 19.69
CA ASN A 49 -10.32 17.92 18.24
C ASN A 49 -9.54 16.82 17.49
N ALA A 50 -8.36 16.42 17.95
CA ALA A 50 -7.59 15.35 17.35
C ALA A 50 -8.31 13.99 17.50
N VAL A 51 -8.90 13.73 18.67
CA VAL A 51 -9.70 12.53 18.94
C VAL A 51 -10.92 12.48 18.02
N GLN A 52 -11.64 13.59 17.89
CA GLN A 52 -12.81 13.72 17.05
C GLN A 52 -12.49 13.51 15.57
N THR A 53 -11.40 14.08 15.07
CA THR A 53 -10.94 13.91 13.69
C THR A 53 -10.65 12.44 13.37
N VAL A 54 -9.95 11.73 14.27
CA VAL A 54 -9.67 10.29 14.10
C VAL A 54 -10.96 9.47 14.16
N ALA A 55 -11.91 9.83 15.03
CA ALA A 55 -13.21 9.15 15.13
C ALA A 55 -14.02 9.32 13.83
N LEU A 56 -14.08 10.53 13.29
CA LEU A 56 -14.74 10.81 12.01
C LEU A 56 -14.06 10.06 10.85
N ALA A 57 -12.72 10.02 10.80
CA ALA A 57 -12.00 9.27 9.79
C ALA A 57 -12.28 7.75 9.87
N ARG A 58 -12.41 7.19 11.07
CA ARG A 58 -12.80 5.79 11.26
C ARG A 58 -14.22 5.54 10.78
N LEU A 59 -15.15 6.44 11.07
CA LEU A 59 -16.53 6.34 10.59
C LEU A 59 -16.56 6.42 9.07
N ALA A 60 -15.89 7.42 8.47
CA ALA A 60 -15.80 7.56 7.02
C ALA A 60 -15.20 6.31 6.36
N HIS A 61 -14.11 5.75 6.92
CA HIS A 61 -13.51 4.51 6.44
C HIS A 61 -14.52 3.36 6.44
N ARG A 62 -15.28 3.18 7.52
CA ARG A 62 -16.28 2.11 7.65
C ARG A 62 -17.42 2.29 6.63
N LEU A 63 -17.94 3.50 6.47
CA LEU A 63 -19.00 3.79 5.49
C LEU A 63 -18.53 3.54 4.07
N LEU A 64 -17.34 4.03 3.70
CA LEU A 64 -16.76 3.82 2.38
C LEU A 64 -16.50 2.34 2.11
N ALA A 65 -15.95 1.61 3.08
CA ALA A 65 -15.67 0.18 2.96
C ALA A 65 -16.95 -0.65 2.80
N SER A 66 -18.00 -0.34 3.57
CA SER A 66 -19.31 -1.01 3.47
C SER A 66 -19.94 -0.73 2.10
N THR A 67 -19.88 0.51 1.62
CA THR A 67 -20.38 0.88 0.29
C THR A 67 -19.61 0.17 -0.82
N ALA A 68 -18.28 0.09 -0.70
CA ALA A 68 -17.44 -0.63 -1.65
C ALA A 68 -17.75 -2.14 -1.67
N LEU A 69 -18.00 -2.76 -0.52
CA LEU A 69 -18.42 -4.16 -0.43
C LEU A 69 -19.77 -4.39 -1.12
N VAL A 70 -20.76 -3.54 -0.86
CA VAL A 70 -22.08 -3.63 -1.53
C VAL A 70 -21.92 -3.51 -3.06
N LEU A 71 -21.12 -2.56 -3.52
CA LEU A 71 -20.84 -2.42 -4.96
C LEU A 71 -20.10 -3.64 -5.53
N ALA A 72 -19.16 -4.21 -4.80
CA ALA A 72 -18.47 -5.44 -5.21
C ALA A 72 -19.45 -6.61 -5.34
N LEU A 73 -20.39 -6.75 -4.41
CA LEU A 73 -21.46 -7.77 -4.48
C LEU A 73 -22.38 -7.56 -5.67
N LEU A 74 -22.80 -6.31 -5.94
CA LEU A 74 -23.61 -5.99 -7.11
C LEU A 74 -22.88 -6.25 -8.42
N LEU A 75 -21.58 -5.93 -8.50
CA LEU A 75 -20.74 -6.25 -9.65
C LEU A 75 -20.61 -7.78 -9.84
N ALA A 76 -20.39 -8.53 -8.76
CA ALA A 76 -20.32 -9.99 -8.81
C ALA A 76 -21.64 -10.58 -9.29
N LEU A 77 -22.76 -10.14 -8.73
CA LEU A 77 -24.09 -10.57 -9.17
C LEU A 77 -24.31 -10.26 -10.66
N GLY A 78 -24.03 -9.02 -11.09
CA GLY A 78 -24.20 -8.62 -12.48
C GLY A 78 -23.35 -9.42 -13.45
N HIS A 79 -22.07 -9.69 -13.12
CA HIS A 79 -21.18 -10.47 -13.99
C HIS A 79 -21.48 -11.97 -13.97
N CYS A 80 -21.98 -12.52 -12.86
CA CYS A 80 -22.35 -13.94 -12.76
C CYS A 80 -23.69 -14.26 -13.43
N THR A 81 -24.59 -13.26 -13.53
CA THR A 81 -25.92 -13.44 -14.16
C THR A 81 -25.98 -12.96 -15.61
N ALA A 82 -24.93 -12.31 -16.10
CA ALA A 82 -24.87 -11.79 -17.47
C ALA A 82 -24.94 -12.89 -18.52
N LYS A 83 -25.69 -12.62 -19.60
CA LYS A 83 -25.80 -13.51 -20.76
C LYS A 83 -25.29 -12.76 -22.00
N PRO A 84 -24.23 -13.25 -22.68
CA PRO A 84 -23.41 -14.43 -22.38
C PRO A 84 -22.54 -14.26 -21.14
N LEU A 85 -22.26 -15.36 -20.43
CA LEU A 85 -21.40 -15.34 -19.24
C LEU A 85 -19.92 -15.18 -19.62
N HIS A 86 -19.32 -14.07 -19.22
CA HIS A 86 -17.88 -13.84 -19.36
C HIS A 86 -17.14 -14.34 -18.10
N LYS A 87 -16.72 -15.62 -18.12
CA LYS A 87 -16.09 -16.30 -16.96
C LYS A 87 -14.94 -15.51 -16.33
N GLY A 88 -14.09 -14.86 -17.13
CA GLY A 88 -12.98 -14.05 -16.63
C GLY A 88 -13.44 -12.84 -15.79
N ARG A 89 -14.47 -12.11 -16.26
CA ARG A 89 -15.03 -10.98 -15.51
C ARG A 89 -15.77 -11.42 -14.25
N ALA A 90 -16.51 -12.53 -14.34
CA ALA A 90 -17.18 -13.11 -13.17
C ALA A 90 -16.15 -13.54 -12.11
N ALA A 91 -15.06 -14.19 -12.49
CA ALA A 91 -13.98 -14.58 -11.57
C ALA A 91 -13.31 -13.35 -10.92
N LEU A 92 -13.02 -12.29 -11.68
CA LEU A 92 -12.49 -11.05 -11.14
C LEU A 92 -13.44 -10.38 -10.13
N ALA A 93 -14.74 -10.35 -10.45
CA ALA A 93 -15.74 -9.76 -9.56
C ALA A 93 -15.91 -10.56 -8.27
N LEU A 94 -15.88 -11.90 -8.33
CA LEU A 94 -15.86 -12.76 -7.14
C LEU A 94 -14.56 -12.58 -6.34
N GLY A 95 -13.41 -12.46 -7.02
CA GLY A 95 -12.13 -12.15 -6.39
C GLY A 95 -12.15 -10.81 -5.65
N LEU A 96 -12.82 -9.80 -6.20
CA LEU A 96 -13.02 -8.50 -5.55
C LEU A 96 -13.82 -8.64 -4.24
N VAL A 97 -14.92 -9.42 -4.26
CA VAL A 97 -15.72 -9.71 -3.06
C VAL A 97 -14.87 -10.47 -2.02
N ALA A 98 -14.17 -11.51 -2.44
CA ALA A 98 -13.33 -12.32 -1.55
C ALA A 98 -12.24 -11.45 -0.88
N THR A 99 -11.59 -10.56 -1.64
CA THR A 99 -10.59 -9.63 -1.10
C THR A 99 -11.22 -8.64 -0.12
N ALA A 100 -12.41 -8.10 -0.43
CA ALA A 100 -13.12 -7.20 0.47
C ALA A 100 -13.50 -7.87 1.79
N LEU A 101 -13.99 -9.11 1.74
CA LEU A 101 -14.33 -9.91 2.93
C LEU A 101 -13.06 -10.25 3.75
N PHE A 102 -11.96 -10.61 3.07
CA PHE A 102 -10.66 -10.83 3.73
C PHE A 102 -10.21 -9.58 4.48
N LEU A 103 -10.26 -8.40 3.85
CA LEU A 103 -9.88 -7.14 4.48
C LEU A 103 -10.80 -6.75 5.63
N ALA A 104 -12.10 -7.01 5.53
CA ALA A 104 -13.04 -6.79 6.60
C ALA A 104 -12.72 -7.71 7.80
N GLY A 105 -12.48 -9.00 7.56
CA GLY A 105 -12.04 -9.95 8.59
C GLY A 105 -10.73 -9.54 9.23
N LEU A 106 -9.73 -9.16 8.43
CA LEU A 106 -8.46 -8.67 8.92
C LEU A 106 -8.63 -7.43 9.82
N GLY A 107 -9.47 -6.47 9.43
CA GLY A 107 -9.76 -5.27 10.22
C GLY A 107 -10.46 -5.58 11.55
N LEU A 108 -11.35 -6.56 11.58
CA LEU A 108 -12.03 -6.98 12.80
C LEU A 108 -11.11 -7.73 13.76
N LEU A 109 -10.33 -8.68 13.25
CA LEU A 109 -9.49 -9.58 14.07
C LEU A 109 -8.23 -8.90 14.59
N THR A 110 -7.80 -7.80 13.96
CA THR A 110 -6.48 -7.22 14.20
C THR A 110 -6.51 -5.76 14.62
N ALA A 111 -7.62 -5.27 15.15
CA ALA A 111 -7.80 -3.87 15.52
C ALA A 111 -6.70 -3.31 16.45
N ASN A 112 -6.10 -4.16 17.29
CA ASN A 112 -5.05 -3.82 18.26
C ASN A 112 -3.70 -4.50 17.95
N SER A 113 -3.56 -5.14 16.80
CA SER A 113 -2.33 -5.85 16.44
C SER A 113 -1.21 -4.86 16.10
N ARG A 114 -0.01 -5.15 16.61
CA ARG A 114 1.23 -4.45 16.26
C ARG A 114 2.05 -5.17 15.20
N LEU A 115 1.57 -6.31 14.70
CA LEU A 115 2.25 -7.11 13.69
C LEU A 115 2.29 -6.36 12.36
N PRO A 116 3.47 -6.16 11.75
CA PRO A 116 3.60 -5.60 10.42
C PRO A 116 2.80 -6.34 9.35
N ALA A 117 2.62 -7.67 9.51
CA ALA A 117 1.83 -8.50 8.60
C ALA A 117 0.39 -8.01 8.42
N VAL A 118 -0.22 -7.45 9.47
CA VAL A 118 -1.58 -6.90 9.40
C VAL A 118 -1.62 -5.63 8.55
N ALA A 119 -0.67 -4.73 8.76
CA ALA A 119 -0.56 -3.50 7.97
C ALA A 119 -0.25 -3.83 6.49
N LEU A 120 0.63 -4.82 6.24
CA LEU A 120 0.93 -5.33 4.90
C LEU A 120 -0.28 -5.97 4.25
N GLY A 121 -1.03 -6.81 4.96
CA GLY A 121 -2.25 -7.44 4.45
C GLY A 121 -3.28 -6.40 4.01
N ASN A 122 -3.52 -5.39 4.83
CA ASN A 122 -4.42 -4.28 4.50
C ASN A 122 -3.92 -3.47 3.28
N LEU A 123 -2.62 -3.17 3.21
CA LEU A 123 -2.03 -2.41 2.12
C LEU A 123 -2.10 -3.17 0.80
N LEU A 124 -1.59 -4.39 0.76
CA LEU A 124 -1.56 -5.23 -0.44
C LEU A 124 -2.97 -5.61 -0.90
N GLY A 125 -3.86 -5.93 0.03
CA GLY A 125 -5.26 -6.20 -0.29
C GLY A 125 -5.98 -4.97 -0.86
N GLY A 126 -5.71 -3.78 -0.32
CA GLY A 126 -6.23 -2.52 -0.86
C GLY A 126 -5.75 -2.26 -2.30
N PHE A 127 -4.46 -2.47 -2.59
CA PHE A 127 -3.93 -2.37 -3.95
C PHE A 127 -4.50 -3.44 -4.89
N ALA A 128 -4.67 -4.68 -4.41
CA ALA A 128 -5.33 -5.74 -5.18
C ALA A 128 -6.78 -5.37 -5.53
N MET A 129 -7.55 -4.85 -4.57
CA MET A 129 -8.91 -4.35 -4.82
C MET A 129 -8.92 -3.23 -5.85
N LEU A 130 -7.98 -2.27 -5.76
CA LEU A 130 -7.88 -1.17 -6.71
C LEU A 130 -7.58 -1.69 -8.12
N ALA A 131 -6.60 -2.58 -8.25
CA ALA A 131 -6.20 -3.19 -9.54
C ALA A 131 -7.36 -3.97 -10.18
N VAL A 132 -8.05 -4.81 -9.40
CA VAL A 132 -9.20 -5.60 -9.89
C VAL A 132 -10.37 -4.69 -10.25
N SER A 133 -10.68 -3.68 -9.43
CA SER A 133 -11.74 -2.71 -9.73
C SER A 133 -11.45 -1.92 -10.99
N TRP A 134 -10.20 -1.53 -11.20
CA TRP A 134 -9.75 -0.87 -12.43
C TRP A 134 -9.86 -1.80 -13.64
N ARG A 135 -9.43 -3.06 -13.50
CA ARG A 135 -9.51 -4.05 -14.58
C ARG A 135 -10.95 -4.36 -14.99
N LEU A 136 -11.87 -4.40 -14.03
CA LEU A 136 -13.32 -4.56 -14.31
C LEU A 136 -13.92 -3.32 -14.98
N ALA A 137 -13.42 -2.14 -14.67
CA ALA A 137 -13.88 -0.88 -15.26
C ALA A 137 -13.31 -0.63 -16.67
N ALA A 138 -12.14 -1.23 -16.98
CA ALA A 138 -11.49 -1.07 -18.27
C ALA A 138 -12.29 -1.80 -19.38
N PRO A 139 -12.51 -1.17 -20.55
CA PRO A 139 -13.13 -1.83 -21.67
C PRO A 139 -12.26 -2.98 -22.18
N GLU A 140 -12.89 -4.05 -22.64
CA GLU A 140 -12.19 -5.08 -23.38
C GLU A 140 -11.84 -4.51 -24.77
N ARG A 141 -10.55 -4.45 -25.06
CA ARG A 141 -10.10 -4.10 -26.40
C ARG A 141 -9.97 -5.39 -27.21
N PRO A 142 -10.77 -5.57 -28.26
CA PRO A 142 -10.49 -6.60 -29.25
C PRO A 142 -9.21 -6.16 -29.96
N GLY A 143 -8.15 -6.89 -29.83
CA GLY A 143 -6.88 -6.57 -30.45
C GLY A 143 -5.95 -7.76 -30.43
N ASP A 144 -4.93 -7.71 -31.27
CA ASP A 144 -3.88 -8.73 -31.32
C ASP A 144 -3.21 -8.86 -29.95
N ALA A 145 -2.87 -10.09 -29.59
CA ALA A 145 -2.16 -10.36 -28.33
C ALA A 145 -0.86 -9.55 -28.31
N ALA A 146 -0.60 -8.91 -27.18
CA ALA A 146 0.65 -8.16 -26.99
C ALA A 146 1.85 -9.08 -27.29
N PRO A 147 2.92 -8.54 -27.91
CA PRO A 147 4.14 -9.31 -28.14
C PRO A 147 4.62 -9.98 -26.85
N ARG A 148 5.03 -11.25 -26.93
CA ARG A 148 5.43 -12.04 -25.75
C ARG A 148 6.44 -11.33 -24.86
N ALA A 149 7.38 -10.61 -25.44
CA ALA A 149 8.37 -9.84 -24.68
C ALA A 149 7.72 -8.72 -23.85
N ALA A 150 6.76 -7.98 -24.41
CA ALA A 150 6.07 -6.91 -23.68
C ALA A 150 5.21 -7.48 -22.55
N ALA A 151 4.51 -8.60 -22.77
CA ALA A 151 3.75 -9.29 -21.74
C ALA A 151 4.64 -9.80 -20.59
N LEU A 152 5.81 -10.39 -20.92
CA LEU A 152 6.77 -10.85 -19.92
C LEU A 152 7.30 -9.69 -19.08
N TRP A 153 7.75 -8.61 -19.72
CA TRP A 153 8.25 -7.43 -18.99
C TRP A 153 7.17 -6.76 -18.14
N ALA A 154 5.92 -6.74 -18.60
CA ALA A 154 4.79 -6.25 -17.80
C ALA A 154 4.57 -7.10 -16.54
N LEU A 155 4.67 -8.44 -16.65
CA LEU A 155 4.58 -9.33 -15.49
C LEU A 155 5.75 -9.13 -14.53
N VAL A 156 6.98 -9.01 -15.04
CA VAL A 156 8.17 -8.74 -14.21
C VAL A 156 8.02 -7.41 -13.48
N ALA A 157 7.66 -6.34 -14.21
CA ALA A 157 7.45 -5.02 -13.60
C ALA A 157 6.33 -5.05 -12.55
N CYS A 158 5.21 -5.73 -12.83
CA CYS A 158 4.12 -5.91 -11.86
C CYS A 158 4.60 -6.63 -10.60
N GLY A 159 5.34 -7.73 -10.73
CA GLY A 159 5.91 -8.47 -9.61
C GLY A 159 6.87 -7.61 -8.77
N LEU A 160 7.77 -6.86 -9.43
CA LEU A 160 8.69 -5.94 -8.75
C LEU A 160 7.95 -4.80 -8.03
N VAL A 161 6.90 -4.24 -8.63
CA VAL A 161 6.07 -3.22 -7.97
C VAL A 161 5.36 -3.80 -6.74
N VAL A 162 4.82 -5.02 -6.81
CA VAL A 162 4.20 -5.69 -5.65
C VAL A 162 5.22 -5.89 -4.53
N ILE A 163 6.43 -6.37 -4.85
CA ILE A 163 7.52 -6.52 -3.87
C ILE A 163 7.89 -5.15 -3.29
N GLN A 164 7.99 -4.12 -4.13
CA GLN A 164 8.32 -2.77 -3.70
C GLN A 164 7.26 -2.17 -2.76
N VAL A 165 5.98 -2.39 -3.04
CA VAL A 165 4.87 -2.01 -2.16
C VAL A 165 4.95 -2.77 -0.83
N ALA A 166 5.26 -4.07 -0.86
CA ALA A 166 5.42 -4.87 0.35
C ALA A 166 6.59 -4.39 1.20
N LEU A 167 7.75 -4.10 0.59
CA LEU A 167 8.92 -3.56 1.30
C LEU A 167 8.63 -2.17 1.90
N GLY A 168 7.99 -1.27 1.16
CA GLY A 168 7.58 0.03 1.68
C GLY A 168 6.55 -0.07 2.81
N GLY A 169 5.61 -1.00 2.68
CA GLY A 169 4.67 -1.34 3.73
C GLY A 169 5.36 -1.87 5.00
N LEU A 170 6.36 -2.71 4.84
CA LEU A 170 7.18 -3.24 5.95
C LEU A 170 7.97 -2.12 6.62
N VAL A 171 8.66 -1.27 5.85
CA VAL A 171 9.37 -0.08 6.36
C VAL A 171 8.44 0.81 7.17
N SER A 172 7.24 1.09 6.64
CA SER A 172 6.25 1.91 7.34
C SER A 172 5.69 1.23 8.60
N ALA A 173 5.36 -0.07 8.53
CA ALA A 173 4.74 -0.80 9.63
C ALA A 173 5.73 -1.13 10.76
N SER A 174 7.03 -1.23 10.44
CA SER A 174 8.10 -1.47 11.42
C SER A 174 8.79 -0.19 11.89
N HIS A 175 8.30 0.99 11.51
CA HIS A 175 8.92 2.30 11.80
C HIS A 175 10.41 2.39 11.40
N ALA A 176 10.76 1.76 10.27
CA ALA A 176 12.12 1.69 9.77
C ALA A 176 12.53 2.88 8.91
N SER A 177 11.65 3.85 8.67
CA SER A 177 11.90 5.00 7.79
C SER A 177 13.07 5.88 8.26
N LEU A 178 13.29 5.96 9.56
CA LEU A 178 14.35 6.73 10.21
C LEU A 178 15.53 5.85 10.68
N SER A 179 15.60 4.58 10.27
CA SER A 179 16.66 3.67 10.68
C SER A 179 18.05 4.04 10.16
N CYS A 180 18.12 4.86 9.12
CA CYS A 180 19.35 5.29 8.47
C CYS A 180 19.12 6.59 7.68
N ALA A 181 20.16 7.41 7.49
CA ALA A 181 20.05 8.72 6.86
C ALA A 181 19.92 8.63 5.33
N ASP A 182 20.80 7.88 4.68
CA ASP A 182 20.83 7.74 3.22
C ASP A 182 21.00 6.26 2.80
N SER A 183 21.01 5.99 1.50
CA SER A 183 21.07 4.62 0.98
C SER A 183 22.37 3.89 1.31
N LEU A 184 23.50 4.60 1.34
CA LEU A 184 24.80 4.01 1.70
C LEU A 184 24.87 3.78 3.20
N ASP A 185 24.34 4.69 4.00
CA ASP A 185 24.25 4.52 5.45
C ASP A 185 23.37 3.32 5.81
N CYS A 186 22.22 3.15 5.14
CA CYS A 186 21.37 1.98 5.32
C CYS A 186 22.12 0.67 5.06
N LEU A 187 22.88 0.59 3.96
CA LEU A 187 23.67 -0.60 3.64
C LEU A 187 24.80 -0.84 4.66
N ARG A 188 25.49 0.22 5.08
CA ARG A 188 26.55 0.12 6.10
C ARG A 188 26.00 -0.34 7.44
N GLN A 189 24.86 0.19 7.86
CA GLN A 189 24.23 -0.21 9.13
C GLN A 189 23.72 -1.64 9.06
N ALA A 190 23.07 -2.06 7.97
CA ALA A 190 22.66 -3.45 7.76
C ALA A 190 23.87 -4.41 7.80
N ALA A 191 24.99 -4.03 7.16
CA ALA A 191 26.21 -4.83 7.18
C ALA A 191 26.84 -4.92 8.57
N ARG A 192 26.91 -3.79 9.31
CA ARG A 192 27.40 -3.77 10.70
C ARG A 192 26.58 -4.64 11.65
N GLN A 193 25.28 -4.78 11.37
CA GLN A 193 24.35 -5.63 12.12
C GLN A 193 24.36 -7.10 11.64
N GLY A 194 25.26 -7.48 10.73
CA GLY A 194 25.35 -8.83 10.18
C GLY A 194 24.17 -9.22 9.30
N TRP A 195 23.60 -8.26 8.56
CA TRP A 195 22.46 -8.47 7.66
C TRP A 195 21.27 -9.11 8.38
N PRO A 196 20.54 -8.40 9.21
CA PRO A 196 19.51 -8.93 10.09
C PRO A 196 18.25 -9.37 9.33
N TRP A 197 18.32 -10.44 8.53
CA TRP A 197 17.22 -11.01 7.75
C TRP A 197 15.94 -11.27 8.54
N PRO A 198 15.99 -11.67 9.84
CA PRO A 198 14.77 -11.84 10.63
C PRO A 198 13.94 -10.58 10.79
N THR A 199 14.50 -9.39 10.56
CA THR A 199 13.75 -8.11 10.60
C THR A 199 12.80 -7.94 9.41
N LEU A 200 12.98 -8.73 8.35
CA LEU A 200 12.06 -8.77 7.20
C LEU A 200 10.83 -9.65 7.45
N ASN A 201 10.80 -10.39 8.55
CA ASN A 201 9.64 -11.21 8.89
C ASN A 201 8.49 -10.33 9.39
N PRO A 202 7.37 -10.21 8.62
CA PRO A 202 6.26 -9.35 9.00
C PRO A 202 5.45 -9.90 10.18
N TRP A 203 5.63 -11.16 10.56
CA TRP A 203 4.98 -11.81 11.69
C TRP A 203 5.70 -11.60 13.02
N ARG A 204 6.79 -10.85 13.01
CA ARG A 204 7.55 -10.49 14.20
C ARG A 204 7.22 -9.06 14.58
N GLU A 205 6.85 -8.82 15.84
CA GLU A 205 6.73 -7.46 16.37
C GLU A 205 8.11 -6.81 16.40
N PRO A 206 8.28 -5.61 15.83
CA PRO A 206 9.53 -4.88 15.91
C PRO A 206 9.76 -4.40 17.34
N ALA A 207 11.01 -4.48 17.80
CA ALA A 207 11.43 -3.84 19.04
C ALA A 207 11.56 -2.34 18.78
N TYR A 208 10.84 -1.53 19.55
CA TYR A 208 10.97 -0.07 19.50
C TYR A 208 11.80 0.41 20.70
N ASP A 209 12.62 1.41 20.45
CA ASP A 209 13.17 2.19 21.53
C ASP A 209 12.10 3.19 22.02
N VAL A 210 11.44 2.83 23.12
CA VAL A 210 10.38 3.65 23.74
C VAL A 210 10.93 4.92 24.40
N ALA A 211 12.25 5.00 24.62
CA ALA A 211 12.89 6.16 25.24
C ALA A 211 13.14 7.31 24.25
N SER A 212 13.19 7.02 22.96
CA SER A 212 13.38 8.03 21.92
C SER A 212 12.09 8.82 21.66
N ALA A 213 12.25 10.10 21.35
CA ALA A 213 11.14 10.99 20.99
C ALA A 213 10.39 10.53 19.72
N LEU A 214 11.03 9.75 18.87
CA LEU A 214 10.49 9.17 17.65
C LEU A 214 10.59 7.66 17.73
N PRO A 215 9.59 6.91 17.19
CA PRO A 215 9.70 5.46 17.08
C PRO A 215 10.78 5.14 16.04
N ILE A 216 12.01 4.93 16.52
CA ILE A 216 13.14 4.53 15.69
C ILE A 216 13.32 3.03 15.86
N ASN A 217 13.45 2.32 14.74
CA ASN A 217 13.79 0.92 14.70
C ASN A 217 15.18 0.72 14.06
N PRO A 218 16.27 0.74 14.85
CA PRO A 218 17.62 0.61 14.30
C PRO A 218 17.84 -0.68 13.49
N ALA A 219 17.16 -1.75 13.86
CA ALA A 219 17.21 -3.01 13.13
C ALA A 219 16.51 -2.94 11.75
N GLY A 220 15.74 -1.90 11.48
CA GLY A 220 15.02 -1.69 10.23
C GLY A 220 15.89 -1.24 9.05
N ALA A 221 17.18 -0.98 9.25
CA ALA A 221 18.09 -0.51 8.20
C ALA A 221 18.14 -1.43 6.97
N LEU A 222 18.06 -2.75 7.15
CA LEU A 222 18.02 -3.71 6.05
C LEU A 222 16.72 -3.55 5.21
N ALA A 223 15.56 -3.45 5.86
CA ALA A 223 14.30 -3.26 5.16
C ALA A 223 14.29 -1.95 4.35
N GLN A 224 14.81 -0.88 4.94
CA GLN A 224 14.95 0.43 4.29
C GLN A 224 15.93 0.38 3.11
N ALA A 225 17.09 -0.30 3.25
CA ALA A 225 18.06 -0.49 2.17
C ALA A 225 17.42 -1.25 0.98
N LEU A 226 16.76 -2.37 1.26
CA LEU A 226 16.09 -3.17 0.23
C LEU A 226 14.96 -2.41 -0.44
N HIS A 227 14.19 -1.61 0.31
CA HIS A 227 13.14 -0.77 -0.26
C HIS A 227 13.72 0.28 -1.22
N ARG A 228 14.81 0.96 -0.86
CA ARG A 228 15.46 1.98 -1.71
C ARG A 228 16.09 1.36 -2.97
N VAL A 229 16.82 0.26 -2.83
CA VAL A 229 17.39 -0.46 -3.98
C VAL A 229 16.29 -1.05 -4.86
N GLY A 230 15.28 -1.65 -4.24
CA GLY A 230 14.11 -2.18 -4.95
C GLY A 230 13.35 -1.12 -5.75
N ALA A 231 13.29 0.13 -5.22
CA ALA A 231 12.66 1.24 -5.95
C ALA A 231 13.37 1.55 -7.26
N ILE A 232 14.71 1.50 -7.29
CA ILE A 232 15.49 1.68 -8.52
C ILE A 232 15.17 0.56 -9.50
N VAL A 233 15.22 -0.70 -9.05
CA VAL A 233 14.99 -1.87 -9.90
C VAL A 233 13.55 -1.88 -10.47
N ALA A 234 12.56 -1.61 -9.63
CA ALA A 234 11.16 -1.54 -10.06
C ALA A 234 10.94 -0.38 -11.05
N SER A 235 11.55 0.78 -10.80
CA SER A 235 11.46 1.94 -11.70
C SER A 235 12.04 1.62 -13.08
N LEU A 236 13.22 0.99 -13.14
CA LEU A 236 13.84 0.57 -14.39
C LEU A 236 12.95 -0.41 -15.16
N ALA A 237 12.35 -1.38 -14.47
CA ALA A 237 11.43 -2.33 -15.11
C ALA A 237 10.17 -1.64 -15.67
N VAL A 238 9.58 -0.69 -14.94
CA VAL A 238 8.44 0.12 -15.42
C VAL A 238 8.83 0.97 -16.63
N LEU A 239 10.03 1.56 -16.63
CA LEU A 239 10.55 2.33 -17.79
C LEU A 239 10.76 1.45 -19.02
N VAL A 240 11.24 0.21 -18.84
CA VAL A 240 11.33 -0.77 -19.94
C VAL A 240 9.95 -1.06 -20.53
N VAL A 241 8.93 -1.27 -19.69
CA VAL A 241 7.55 -1.47 -20.16
C VAL A 241 7.04 -0.23 -20.91
N ALA A 242 7.26 0.96 -20.37
CA ALA A 242 6.85 2.21 -21.01
C ALA A 242 7.54 2.39 -22.40
N TRP A 243 8.83 2.08 -22.50
CA TRP A 243 9.57 2.11 -23.75
C TRP A 243 9.02 1.10 -24.79
N LEU A 244 8.71 -0.15 -24.35
CA LEU A 244 8.12 -1.17 -25.22
C LEU A 244 6.75 -0.73 -25.75
N LEU A 245 5.90 -0.16 -24.88
CA LEU A 245 4.59 0.38 -25.27
C LEU A 245 4.73 1.54 -26.25
N HIS A 246 5.69 2.44 -26.00
CA HIS A 246 5.97 3.54 -26.94
C HIS A 246 6.35 3.04 -28.34
N ARG A 247 7.18 2.00 -28.40
CA ARG A 247 7.56 1.36 -29.68
C ARG A 247 6.39 0.68 -30.40
N GLN A 248 5.36 0.26 -29.67
CA GLN A 248 4.12 -0.33 -30.19
C GLN A 248 3.07 0.73 -30.55
N ALA A 249 3.44 2.00 -30.63
CA ALA A 249 2.55 3.15 -30.86
C ALA A 249 1.50 3.41 -29.75
N GLU A 250 1.57 2.71 -28.61
CA GLU A 250 0.72 2.92 -27.42
C GLU A 250 1.24 4.11 -26.58
N ARG A 251 1.41 5.26 -27.23
CA ARG A 251 2.04 6.46 -26.61
C ARG A 251 1.33 6.96 -25.37
N ARG A 252 -0.02 6.88 -25.34
CA ARG A 252 -0.81 7.34 -24.17
C ARG A 252 -0.54 6.47 -22.95
N ALA A 253 -0.50 5.14 -23.12
CA ALA A 253 -0.22 4.21 -22.05
C ALA A 253 1.22 4.39 -21.52
N ALA A 254 2.20 4.54 -22.43
CA ALA A 254 3.58 4.81 -22.07
C ALA A 254 3.72 6.12 -21.27
N ALA A 255 3.11 7.21 -21.74
CA ALA A 255 3.15 8.51 -21.04
C ALA A 255 2.47 8.44 -19.66
N THR A 256 1.36 7.71 -19.54
CA THR A 256 0.67 7.51 -18.26
C THR A 256 1.56 6.76 -17.26
N LEU A 257 2.26 5.69 -17.69
CA LEU A 257 3.19 4.96 -16.82
C LEU A 257 4.33 5.84 -16.33
N VAL A 258 4.94 6.62 -17.22
CA VAL A 258 6.04 7.55 -16.86
C VAL A 258 5.52 8.62 -15.90
N LEU A 259 4.34 9.21 -16.16
CA LEU A 259 3.74 10.20 -15.27
C LEU A 259 3.49 9.63 -13.87
N LEU A 260 2.85 8.45 -13.78
CA LEU A 260 2.56 7.81 -12.49
C LEU A 260 3.83 7.44 -11.75
N LEU A 261 4.86 6.95 -12.45
CA LEU A 261 6.17 6.67 -11.85
C LEU A 261 6.82 7.96 -11.32
N SER A 262 6.79 9.04 -12.09
CA SER A 262 7.35 10.33 -11.68
C SER A 262 6.64 10.89 -10.44
N LEU A 263 5.30 10.81 -10.40
CA LEU A 263 4.51 11.22 -9.24
C LEU A 263 4.84 10.36 -8.01
N GLN A 264 5.00 9.04 -8.19
CA GLN A 264 5.37 8.14 -7.10
C GLN A 264 6.76 8.46 -6.54
N LEU A 265 7.74 8.72 -7.42
CA LEU A 265 9.10 9.08 -7.01
C LEU A 265 9.16 10.47 -6.33
N ALA A 266 8.31 11.39 -6.74
CA ALA A 266 8.22 12.72 -6.12
C ALA A 266 7.53 12.68 -4.74
N ALA A 267 6.67 11.70 -4.52
CA ALA A 267 5.94 11.53 -3.25
C ALA A 267 6.71 10.69 -2.21
N GLY A 268 7.73 9.93 -2.61
CA GLY A 268 8.53 9.04 -1.75
C GLY A 268 9.93 9.54 -1.55
#